data_02fd1887e3b1bc1b9e80dc10093701f0
#
_entry.id   02fd1887e3b1bc1b9e80dc10093701f0
#
_cell.length_a   1.000
_cell.length_b   1.000
_cell.length_c   1.000
_cell.angle_alpha   90.00
_cell.angle_beta   90.00
_cell.angle_gamma   90.00
#
_symmetry.space_group_name_H-M   'P 1'
#
loop_
_entity.id
_entity.type
_entity.pdbx_description
1 polymer ?
#
loop_
_entity_poly.entity_id
_entity_poly.type
_entity_poly.pdbx_seq_one_letter_code
_entity_poly.pdbx_strand_id
1 'polypeptide(L)'
;MSIMETLNTRRTYRRFAQKPVPQDVVDDMVEALRLSSCGANRQAVKLVVVQSPEMVKKVHPLVKWAAYLPPEQGAPKADEQPVMYLAVVQDSSIPGDLNTDTGIALANITLAAWAKGVGSCIMGAINKPALSELLDIAAPDKLAFMVALGYPTHAARIVPMTEKTGIKYYLDENGDLLRAEAERGRAGKKRIMAPLIGELSAKQTERFCIYTSLSSFILHNCLQFGFNLMEFLHNT
;
A
#
# COMPACT_ATOMS: atom_id res chain seq x y z
N MET A 1 -18.71 -4.59 0.24
CA MET A 1 -17.96 -3.31 0.13
C MET A 1 -17.48 -3.17 -1.31
N SER A 2 -17.73 -2.03 -1.96
CA SER A 2 -17.17 -1.77 -3.30
C SER A 2 -15.66 -1.54 -3.22
N ILE A 3 -14.94 -1.67 -4.35
CA ILE A 3 -13.49 -1.42 -4.36
C ILE A 3 -13.16 0.02 -3.93
N MET A 4 -13.95 1.00 -4.34
CA MET A 4 -13.74 2.40 -3.96
C MET A 4 -14.05 2.64 -2.47
N GLU A 5 -15.05 1.98 -1.92
CA GLU A 5 -15.35 2.02 -0.50
C GLU A 5 -14.21 1.39 0.32
N THR A 6 -13.68 0.25 -0.11
CA THR A 6 -12.53 -0.40 0.52
C THR A 6 -11.31 0.54 0.51
N LEU A 7 -10.99 1.15 -0.62
CA LEU A 7 -9.89 2.11 -0.75
C LEU A 7 -10.09 3.35 0.15
N ASN A 8 -11.33 3.86 0.22
CA ASN A 8 -11.66 5.05 1.00
C ASN A 8 -11.65 4.80 2.52
N THR A 9 -11.85 3.55 2.96
CA THR A 9 -11.97 3.22 4.38
C THR A 9 -10.78 2.45 4.95
N ARG A 10 -10.00 1.73 4.12
CA ARG A 10 -8.79 1.04 4.58
C ARG A 10 -7.77 2.03 5.16
N ARG A 11 -7.34 1.76 6.39
CA ARG A 11 -6.32 2.54 7.10
C ARG A 11 -5.29 1.61 7.73
N THR A 12 -4.22 2.19 8.26
CA THR A 12 -3.25 1.48 9.09
C THR A 12 -3.76 1.41 10.52
N TYR A 13 -3.93 0.20 11.04
CA TYR A 13 -4.36 -0.08 12.39
C TYR A 13 -3.21 -0.70 13.19
N ARG A 14 -3.12 -0.37 14.49
CA ARG A 14 -2.03 -0.82 15.37
C ARG A 14 -2.50 -1.42 16.67
N ARG A 15 -3.79 -1.34 16.99
CA ARG A 15 -4.41 -1.95 18.17
C ARG A 15 -5.55 -2.85 17.70
N PHE A 16 -5.61 -4.05 18.25
CA PHE A 16 -6.47 -5.12 17.74
C PHE A 16 -7.18 -5.84 18.89
N ALA A 17 -8.40 -6.23 18.64
CA ALA A 17 -9.13 -7.14 19.53
C ALA A 17 -8.47 -8.52 19.50
N GLN A 18 -8.50 -9.21 20.65
CA GLN A 18 -7.96 -10.55 20.81
C GLN A 18 -8.91 -11.61 20.22
N LYS A 19 -9.37 -11.37 18.99
CA LYS A 19 -10.24 -12.25 18.22
C LYS A 19 -9.46 -12.88 17.08
N PRO A 20 -9.39 -14.20 16.96
CA PRO A 20 -8.69 -14.87 15.86
C PRO A 20 -9.22 -14.43 14.49
N VAL A 21 -8.34 -14.33 13.50
CA VAL A 21 -8.70 -14.15 12.10
C VAL A 21 -9.06 -15.52 11.53
N PRO A 22 -10.26 -15.72 10.97
CA PRO A 22 -10.69 -16.99 10.40
C PRO A 22 -9.81 -17.41 9.22
N GLN A 23 -9.71 -18.72 9.00
CA GLN A 23 -8.84 -19.28 7.96
C GLN A 23 -9.25 -18.84 6.55
N ASP A 24 -10.54 -18.74 6.25
CA ASP A 24 -11.06 -18.26 4.96
C ASP A 24 -10.59 -16.82 4.64
N VAL A 25 -10.46 -15.97 5.66
CA VAL A 25 -9.91 -14.61 5.50
C VAL A 25 -8.41 -14.65 5.22
N VAL A 26 -7.68 -15.59 5.83
CA VAL A 26 -6.26 -15.79 5.56
C VAL A 26 -6.06 -16.31 4.14
N ASP A 27 -6.89 -17.24 3.72
CA ASP A 27 -6.87 -17.81 2.37
C ASP A 27 -7.16 -16.72 1.31
N ASP A 28 -8.12 -15.81 1.57
CA ASP A 28 -8.39 -14.66 0.71
C ASP A 28 -7.16 -13.72 0.59
N MET A 29 -6.40 -13.52 1.67
CA MET A 29 -5.16 -12.72 1.64
C MET A 29 -4.05 -13.41 0.84
N VAL A 30 -3.90 -14.72 0.98
CA VAL A 30 -2.93 -15.52 0.20
C VAL A 30 -3.31 -15.51 -1.27
N GLU A 31 -4.60 -15.66 -1.58
CA GLU A 31 -5.11 -15.59 -2.95
C GLU A 31 -4.91 -14.19 -3.55
N ALA A 32 -5.09 -13.12 -2.78
CA ALA A 32 -4.83 -11.75 -3.21
C ALA A 32 -3.34 -11.54 -3.59
N LEU A 33 -2.40 -12.17 -2.88
CA LEU A 33 -1.01 -12.22 -3.31
C LEU A 33 -0.87 -12.95 -4.65
N ARG A 34 -1.41 -14.18 -4.75
CA ARG A 34 -1.30 -15.02 -5.94
C ARG A 34 -1.83 -14.33 -7.20
N LEU A 35 -2.90 -13.54 -7.06
CA LEU A 35 -3.52 -12.76 -8.15
C LEU A 35 -2.85 -11.41 -8.40
N SER A 36 -1.85 -11.04 -7.62
CA SER A 36 -1.16 -9.76 -7.77
C SER A 36 -0.33 -9.72 -9.06
N SER A 37 -0.40 -8.61 -9.76
CA SER A 37 0.48 -8.38 -10.92
C SER A 37 1.94 -8.31 -10.47
N CYS A 38 2.83 -8.89 -11.28
CA CYS A 38 4.27 -8.82 -11.06
C CYS A 38 5.02 -8.71 -12.40
N GLY A 39 6.22 -8.15 -12.35
CA GLY A 39 7.06 -7.94 -13.52
C GLY A 39 7.36 -9.26 -14.24
N ALA A 40 7.03 -9.34 -15.55
CA ALA A 40 7.25 -10.51 -16.39
C ALA A 40 6.69 -11.84 -15.80
N ASN A 41 5.63 -11.75 -14.98
CA ASN A 41 5.00 -12.89 -14.31
C ASN A 41 5.98 -13.74 -13.48
N ARG A 42 6.96 -13.12 -12.83
CA ARG A 42 8.04 -13.82 -12.11
C ARG A 42 7.61 -14.44 -10.79
N GLN A 43 6.54 -13.94 -10.16
CA GLN A 43 5.95 -14.49 -8.94
C GLN A 43 6.96 -14.69 -7.79
N ALA A 44 7.86 -13.73 -7.63
CA ALA A 44 8.99 -13.80 -6.69
C ALA A 44 8.61 -13.47 -5.23
N VAL A 45 7.38 -13.04 -4.96
CA VAL A 45 6.91 -12.66 -3.63
C VAL A 45 6.17 -13.82 -2.98
N LYS A 46 6.56 -14.16 -1.76
CA LYS A 46 6.01 -15.25 -0.95
C LYS A 46 5.48 -14.74 0.38
N LEU A 47 4.62 -15.50 1.05
CA LEU A 47 4.15 -15.23 2.41
C LEU A 47 4.49 -16.36 3.37
N VAL A 48 4.93 -15.98 4.58
CA VAL A 48 4.92 -16.87 5.74
C VAL A 48 3.82 -16.39 6.68
N VAL A 49 2.85 -17.27 6.95
CA VAL A 49 1.70 -16.97 7.81
C VAL A 49 2.02 -17.34 9.26
N VAL A 50 1.91 -16.38 10.17
CA VAL A 50 2.19 -16.52 11.59
C VAL A 50 0.90 -16.33 12.38
N GLN A 51 0.25 -17.43 12.78
CA GLN A 51 -1.03 -17.43 13.50
C GLN A 51 -0.97 -18.07 14.88
N SER A 52 0.06 -18.91 15.17
CA SER A 52 0.13 -19.51 16.49
C SER A 52 0.40 -18.42 17.55
N PRO A 53 -0.35 -18.41 18.68
CA PRO A 53 -0.17 -17.38 19.71
C PRO A 53 1.27 -17.33 20.26
N GLU A 54 1.94 -18.45 20.31
CA GLU A 54 3.35 -18.54 20.76
C GLU A 54 4.30 -17.83 19.79
N MET A 55 4.12 -18.06 18.49
CA MET A 55 4.96 -17.44 17.47
C MET A 55 4.66 -15.95 17.35
N VAL A 56 3.39 -15.54 17.42
CA VAL A 56 2.97 -14.12 17.46
C VAL A 56 3.67 -13.39 18.62
N LYS A 57 3.72 -13.98 19.81
CA LYS A 57 4.44 -13.41 20.98
C LYS A 57 5.95 -13.26 20.74
N LYS A 58 6.58 -14.21 20.01
CA LYS A 58 8.01 -14.15 19.68
C LYS A 58 8.29 -13.07 18.60
N VAL A 59 7.39 -12.88 17.64
CA VAL A 59 7.51 -11.87 16.58
C VAL A 59 7.33 -10.45 17.13
N HIS A 60 6.41 -10.25 18.07
CA HIS A 60 5.99 -8.91 18.53
C HIS A 60 7.17 -8.01 19.00
N PRO A 61 8.13 -8.45 19.81
CA PRO A 61 9.26 -7.61 20.24
C PRO A 61 10.27 -7.30 19.13
N LEU A 62 10.19 -7.97 17.99
CA LEU A 62 11.11 -7.82 16.85
C LEU A 62 10.64 -6.79 15.82
N VAL A 63 9.47 -6.17 16.03
CA VAL A 63 8.89 -5.13 15.16
C VAL A 63 8.80 -3.81 15.90
N LYS A 64 8.93 -2.69 15.16
CA LYS A 64 8.82 -1.33 15.72
C LYS A 64 7.52 -0.68 15.32
N TRP A 65 6.90 0.04 16.25
CA TRP A 65 5.60 0.65 16.10
C TRP A 65 5.68 2.18 15.92
N ALA A 66 4.75 2.72 15.17
CA ALA A 66 4.34 4.13 15.10
C ALA A 66 5.46 5.17 15.26
N ALA A 67 6.30 5.36 14.24
CA ALA A 67 7.49 6.23 14.27
C ALA A 67 7.25 7.71 14.68
N TYR A 68 6.01 8.22 14.56
CA TYR A 68 5.67 9.61 14.91
C TYR A 68 4.98 9.74 16.26
N LEU A 69 4.71 8.65 16.95
CA LEU A 69 4.12 8.66 18.29
C LEU A 69 5.19 8.36 19.33
N PRO A 70 5.04 8.87 20.56
CA PRO A 70 5.84 8.42 21.69
C PRO A 70 5.73 6.91 21.86
N PRO A 71 6.78 6.20 22.28
CA PRO A 71 6.78 4.72 22.38
C PRO A 71 5.61 4.16 23.20
N GLU A 72 5.23 4.85 24.27
CA GLU A 72 4.13 4.47 25.17
C GLU A 72 2.73 4.59 24.53
N GLN A 73 2.61 5.38 23.45
CA GLN A 73 1.38 5.58 22.69
C GLN A 73 1.39 4.83 21.35
N GLY A 74 2.59 4.55 20.84
CA GLY A 74 2.79 3.97 19.52
C GLY A 74 2.64 2.46 19.48
N ALA A 75 3.11 1.76 20.52
CA ALA A 75 2.99 0.31 20.64
C ALA A 75 1.63 -0.10 21.21
N PRO A 76 1.03 -1.21 20.73
CA PRO A 76 -0.19 -1.75 21.33
C PRO A 76 0.09 -2.30 22.73
N LYS A 77 -0.88 -2.17 23.65
CA LYS A 77 -0.86 -2.82 24.96
C LYS A 77 -0.96 -4.33 24.79
N ALA A 78 -0.70 -5.09 25.85
CA ALA A 78 -0.67 -6.55 25.80
C ALA A 78 -1.99 -7.16 25.29
N ASP A 79 -3.11 -6.56 25.65
CA ASP A 79 -4.47 -6.95 25.28
C ASP A 79 -4.93 -6.38 23.93
N GLU A 80 -4.09 -5.58 23.27
CA GLU A 80 -4.35 -4.95 21.97
C GLU A 80 -3.34 -5.38 20.89
N GLN A 81 -2.47 -6.34 21.19
CA GLN A 81 -1.46 -6.83 20.24
C GLN A 81 -2.11 -7.50 19.01
N PRO A 82 -1.42 -7.56 17.88
CA PRO A 82 -1.89 -8.33 16.73
C PRO A 82 -2.12 -9.79 17.08
N VAL A 83 -3.12 -10.39 16.47
CA VAL A 83 -3.43 -11.82 16.63
C VAL A 83 -2.74 -12.68 15.57
N MET A 84 -2.19 -12.05 14.52
CA MET A 84 -1.40 -12.72 13.50
C MET A 84 -0.43 -11.75 12.81
N TYR A 85 0.57 -12.32 12.15
CA TYR A 85 1.46 -11.61 11.24
C TYR A 85 1.57 -12.34 9.90
N LEU A 86 1.83 -11.58 8.84
CA LEU A 86 2.35 -12.12 7.58
C LEU A 86 3.77 -11.62 7.40
N ALA A 87 4.72 -12.52 7.18
CA ALA A 87 6.05 -12.15 6.71
C ALA A 87 6.05 -12.16 5.18
N VAL A 88 6.35 -11.02 4.59
CA VAL A 88 6.43 -10.85 3.14
C VAL A 88 7.87 -11.05 2.71
N VAL A 89 8.10 -12.05 1.88
CA VAL A 89 9.40 -12.59 1.53
C VAL A 89 9.62 -12.43 0.03
N GLN A 90 10.85 -12.08 -0.35
CA GLN A 90 11.29 -11.97 -1.74
C GLN A 90 12.27 -13.08 -2.07
N ASP A 91 12.02 -13.82 -3.14
CA ASP A 91 12.99 -14.76 -3.70
C ASP A 91 14.05 -13.99 -4.51
N SER A 92 15.21 -13.74 -3.89
CA SER A 92 16.27 -12.94 -4.52
C SER A 92 17.06 -13.67 -5.60
N SER A 93 16.80 -14.95 -5.85
CA SER A 93 17.33 -15.66 -7.02
C SER A 93 16.62 -15.27 -8.32
N ILE A 94 15.42 -14.71 -8.20
CA ILE A 94 14.62 -14.24 -9.33
C ILE A 94 14.99 -12.79 -9.65
N PRO A 95 15.52 -12.49 -10.87
CA PRO A 95 15.95 -11.15 -11.21
C PRO A 95 14.78 -10.20 -11.43
N GLY A 96 14.94 -8.91 -11.11
CA GLY A 96 13.96 -7.84 -11.38
C GLY A 96 13.75 -6.89 -10.23
N ASP A 97 12.80 -5.97 -10.39
CA ASP A 97 12.41 -5.04 -9.34
C ASP A 97 11.37 -5.69 -8.39
N LEU A 98 11.89 -6.44 -7.43
CA LEU A 98 11.06 -7.12 -6.43
C LEU A 98 10.35 -6.14 -5.48
N ASN A 99 10.81 -4.90 -5.37
CA ASN A 99 10.18 -3.91 -4.48
C ASN A 99 8.85 -3.41 -5.05
N THR A 100 8.77 -3.19 -6.36
CA THR A 100 7.51 -2.86 -7.03
C THR A 100 6.50 -4.01 -6.89
N ASP A 101 6.89 -5.24 -7.19
CA ASP A 101 6.04 -6.43 -7.07
C ASP A 101 5.56 -6.61 -5.61
N THR A 102 6.46 -6.43 -4.64
CA THR A 102 6.11 -6.48 -3.21
C THR A 102 5.11 -5.39 -2.81
N GLY A 103 5.26 -4.17 -3.33
CA GLY A 103 4.32 -3.07 -3.08
C GLY A 103 2.91 -3.37 -3.60
N ILE A 104 2.81 -3.95 -4.80
CA ILE A 104 1.53 -4.38 -5.39
C ILE A 104 0.89 -5.49 -4.55
N ALA A 105 1.67 -6.50 -4.16
CA ALA A 105 1.21 -7.60 -3.31
C ALA A 105 0.70 -7.09 -1.95
N LEU A 106 1.45 -6.23 -1.26
CA LEU A 106 1.06 -5.62 0.01
C LEU A 106 -0.25 -4.82 -0.09
N ALA A 107 -0.43 -4.08 -1.19
CA ALA A 107 -1.68 -3.35 -1.42
C ALA A 107 -2.86 -4.30 -1.54
N ASN A 108 -2.76 -5.36 -2.35
CA ASN A 108 -3.83 -6.33 -2.56
C ASN A 108 -4.16 -7.12 -1.29
N ILE A 109 -3.15 -7.62 -0.57
CA ILE A 109 -3.32 -8.34 0.70
C ILE A 109 -4.07 -7.48 1.72
N THR A 110 -3.66 -6.22 1.89
CA THR A 110 -4.28 -5.33 2.89
C THR A 110 -5.68 -4.87 2.49
N LEU A 111 -6.00 -4.81 1.20
CA LEU A 111 -7.35 -4.55 0.71
C LEU A 111 -8.25 -5.77 0.91
N ALA A 112 -7.77 -6.98 0.61
CA ALA A 112 -8.51 -8.22 0.85
C ALA A 112 -8.84 -8.40 2.34
N ALA A 113 -7.85 -8.18 3.23
CA ALA A 113 -8.06 -8.18 4.68
C ALA A 113 -9.14 -7.18 5.11
N TRP A 114 -9.05 -5.93 4.62
CA TRP A 114 -9.99 -4.88 4.99
C TRP A 114 -11.40 -5.11 4.46
N ALA A 115 -11.56 -5.72 3.31
CA ALA A 115 -12.86 -6.11 2.78
C ALA A 115 -13.64 -7.06 3.74
N LYS A 116 -12.92 -7.78 4.61
CA LYS A 116 -13.45 -8.66 5.67
C LYS A 116 -13.39 -8.02 7.07
N GLY A 117 -13.09 -6.72 7.16
CA GLY A 117 -13.00 -5.99 8.44
C GLY A 117 -11.71 -6.24 9.22
N VAL A 118 -10.73 -6.92 8.66
CA VAL A 118 -9.41 -7.15 9.27
C VAL A 118 -8.49 -5.97 8.95
N GLY A 119 -8.13 -5.24 10.00
CA GLY A 119 -7.17 -4.13 9.92
C GLY A 119 -5.74 -4.63 9.81
N SER A 120 -4.87 -3.80 9.22
CA SER A 120 -3.47 -4.16 8.97
C SER A 120 -2.50 -3.02 9.26
N CYS A 121 -1.26 -3.37 9.60
CA CYS A 121 -0.11 -2.47 9.67
C CYS A 121 1.08 -3.07 8.93
N ILE A 122 1.48 -2.46 7.80
CA ILE A 122 2.70 -2.83 7.07
C ILE A 122 3.90 -2.24 7.82
N MET A 123 4.91 -3.05 8.12
CA MET A 123 6.04 -2.73 8.97
C MET A 123 7.35 -3.02 8.24
N GLY A 124 8.12 -1.96 7.95
CA GLY A 124 9.49 -2.07 7.40
C GLY A 124 10.57 -1.88 8.47
N ALA A 125 10.25 -1.21 9.59
CA ALA A 125 11.15 -1.06 10.73
C ALA A 125 11.08 -2.31 11.62
N ILE A 126 11.84 -3.35 11.26
CA ILE A 126 11.81 -4.67 11.85
C ILE A 126 13.23 -5.21 12.04
N ASN A 127 13.43 -6.10 13.00
CA ASN A 127 14.69 -6.82 13.17
C ASN A 127 14.75 -7.99 12.19
N LYS A 128 15.15 -7.70 10.93
CA LYS A 128 15.17 -8.69 9.85
C LYS A 128 16.01 -9.94 10.18
N PRO A 129 17.25 -9.84 10.72
CA PRO A 129 18.03 -11.04 11.05
C PRO A 129 17.33 -11.96 12.04
N ALA A 130 16.87 -11.43 13.17
CA ALA A 130 16.20 -12.23 14.20
C ALA A 130 14.86 -12.81 13.73
N LEU A 131 14.10 -12.06 12.91
CA LEU A 131 12.85 -12.56 12.32
C LEU A 131 13.11 -13.64 11.27
N SER A 132 14.16 -13.52 10.46
CA SER A 132 14.52 -14.52 9.47
C SER A 132 14.93 -15.83 10.12
N GLU A 133 15.72 -15.76 11.18
CA GLU A 133 16.09 -16.93 12.00
C GLU A 133 14.84 -17.57 12.65
N LEU A 134 14.00 -16.76 13.30
CA LEU A 134 12.80 -17.23 13.99
C LEU A 134 11.79 -17.91 13.05
N LEU A 135 11.68 -17.44 11.80
CA LEU A 135 10.70 -17.90 10.80
C LEU A 135 11.31 -18.83 9.74
N ASP A 136 12.56 -19.27 9.94
CA ASP A 136 13.29 -20.13 9.01
C ASP A 136 13.34 -19.59 7.57
N ILE A 137 13.57 -18.29 7.44
CA ILE A 137 13.71 -17.62 6.14
C ILE A 137 15.20 -17.56 5.80
N ALA A 138 15.65 -18.48 4.96
CA ALA A 138 17.04 -18.59 4.53
C ALA A 138 17.21 -18.21 3.05
N ALA A 139 18.46 -17.91 2.63
CA ALA A 139 18.77 -17.63 1.23
C ALA A 139 18.28 -18.77 0.30
N PRO A 140 17.76 -18.46 -0.90
CA PRO A 140 17.76 -17.14 -1.55
C PRO A 140 16.65 -16.19 -1.08
N ASP A 141 15.77 -16.64 -0.17
CA ASP A 141 14.64 -15.87 0.33
C ASP A 141 15.11 -14.76 1.29
N LYS A 142 14.50 -13.57 1.17
CA LYS A 142 14.79 -12.40 2.00
C LYS A 142 13.50 -11.81 2.58
N LEU A 143 13.46 -11.63 3.90
CA LEU A 143 12.37 -10.91 4.56
C LEU A 143 12.34 -9.45 4.12
N ALA A 144 11.25 -9.02 3.50
CA ALA A 144 11.04 -7.64 3.07
C ALA A 144 10.28 -6.83 4.12
N PHE A 145 9.09 -7.31 4.51
CA PHE A 145 8.17 -6.64 5.44
C PHE A 145 7.50 -7.64 6.38
N MET A 146 7.04 -7.13 7.53
CA MET A 146 6.01 -7.78 8.34
C MET A 146 4.69 -7.03 8.18
N VAL A 147 3.57 -7.74 8.21
CA VAL A 147 2.22 -7.16 8.26
C VAL A 147 1.55 -7.66 9.53
N ALA A 148 1.26 -6.76 10.46
CA ALA A 148 0.47 -7.05 11.64
C ALA A 148 -1.02 -6.99 11.30
N LEU A 149 -1.83 -7.93 11.80
CA LEU A 149 -3.23 -8.10 11.43
C LEU A 149 -4.11 -8.45 12.64
N GLY A 150 -5.38 -8.03 12.56
CA GLY A 150 -6.43 -8.31 13.54
C GLY A 150 -7.63 -7.40 13.35
N TYR A 151 -8.66 -7.56 14.17
CA TYR A 151 -9.83 -6.67 14.16
C TYR A 151 -9.52 -5.41 14.94
N PRO A 152 -9.66 -4.19 14.33
CA PRO A 152 -9.29 -2.94 15.00
C PRO A 152 -10.14 -2.65 16.25
N THR A 153 -9.50 -2.08 17.29
CA THR A 153 -10.16 -1.58 18.50
C THR A 153 -10.28 -0.06 18.55
N HIS A 154 -9.81 0.65 17.52
CA HIS A 154 -9.85 2.10 17.41
C HIS A 154 -10.23 2.53 16.01
N ALA A 155 -10.75 3.74 15.84
CA ALA A 155 -10.95 4.30 14.52
C ALA A 155 -9.64 4.87 13.95
N ALA A 156 -9.57 4.94 12.63
CA ALA A 156 -8.50 5.61 11.92
C ALA A 156 -9.11 6.43 10.77
N ARG A 157 -8.89 7.75 10.79
CA ARG A 157 -9.53 8.70 9.88
C ARG A 157 -8.51 9.56 9.15
N ILE A 158 -8.88 10.00 7.95
CA ILE A 158 -8.14 11.05 7.23
C ILE A 158 -8.72 12.38 7.66
N VAL A 159 -7.86 13.33 7.99
CA VAL A 159 -8.21 14.70 8.34
C VAL A 159 -7.40 15.68 7.49
N PRO A 160 -7.90 16.90 7.23
CA PRO A 160 -7.13 17.93 6.56
C PRO A 160 -5.83 18.24 7.30
N MET A 161 -4.74 18.39 6.56
CA MET A 161 -3.47 18.85 7.10
C MET A 161 -3.57 20.32 7.50
N THR A 162 -3.03 20.64 8.66
CA THR A 162 -2.83 22.04 9.10
C THR A 162 -1.34 22.35 9.18
N GLU A 163 -0.97 23.63 9.28
CA GLU A 163 0.44 24.03 9.51
C GLU A 163 1.00 23.39 10.77
N LYS A 164 0.19 23.25 11.83
CA LYS A 164 0.57 22.65 13.11
C LYS A 164 0.81 21.15 13.02
N THR A 165 0.00 20.42 12.27
CA THR A 165 0.10 18.95 12.18
C THR A 165 1.10 18.49 11.12
N GLY A 166 1.30 19.28 10.06
CA GLY A 166 2.05 18.83 8.89
C GLY A 166 1.45 17.51 8.35
N ILE A 167 2.30 16.63 7.82
CA ILE A 167 1.92 15.32 7.27
C ILE A 167 1.93 14.19 8.31
N LYS A 168 2.25 14.49 9.58
CA LYS A 168 2.35 13.47 10.63
C LYS A 168 0.96 12.99 11.04
N TYR A 169 0.85 11.70 11.33
CA TYR A 169 -0.31 11.15 12.02
C TYR A 169 -0.18 11.36 13.53
N TYR A 170 -1.30 11.47 14.22
CA TYR A 170 -1.37 11.68 15.66
C TYR A 170 -2.62 10.99 16.23
N LEU A 171 -2.72 10.89 17.56
CA LEU A 171 -3.90 10.41 18.24
C LEU A 171 -4.76 11.61 18.69
N ASP A 172 -6.08 11.48 18.59
CA ASP A 172 -7.02 12.42 19.21
C ASP A 172 -7.24 12.08 20.69
N GLU A 173 -8.11 12.85 21.35
CA GLU A 173 -8.46 12.68 22.77
C GLU A 173 -9.11 11.33 23.09
N ASN A 174 -9.74 10.69 22.11
CA ASN A 174 -10.35 9.36 22.22
C ASN A 174 -9.34 8.24 21.92
N GLY A 175 -8.10 8.58 21.56
CA GLY A 175 -7.07 7.63 21.13
C GLY A 175 -7.26 7.09 19.71
N ASP A 176 -8.14 7.72 18.91
CA ASP A 176 -8.29 7.41 17.50
C ASP A 176 -7.13 7.95 16.69
N LEU A 177 -6.71 7.21 15.66
CA LEU A 177 -5.60 7.60 14.79
C LEU A 177 -6.07 8.58 13.73
N LEU A 178 -5.53 9.78 13.73
CA LEU A 178 -5.76 10.79 12.71
C LEU A 178 -4.57 10.88 11.76
N ARG A 179 -4.83 10.64 10.47
CA ARG A 179 -3.85 10.81 9.40
C ARG A 179 -4.10 12.16 8.73
N ALA A 180 -3.19 13.11 8.94
CA ALA A 180 -3.23 14.38 8.25
C ALA A 180 -2.88 14.18 6.75
N GLU A 181 -3.75 14.64 5.87
CA GLU A 181 -3.52 14.67 4.42
C GLU A 181 -3.53 16.12 3.94
N ALA A 182 -2.49 16.48 3.17
CA ALA A 182 -2.55 17.72 2.41
C ALA A 182 -3.78 17.69 1.51
N GLU A 183 -4.56 18.76 1.50
CA GLU A 183 -5.63 18.91 0.53
C GLU A 183 -5.06 18.72 -0.88
N ARG A 184 -5.16 17.50 -1.39
CA ARG A 184 -4.96 17.21 -2.81
C ARG A 184 -6.23 17.66 -3.55
N GLY A 185 -6.63 18.90 -3.26
CA GLY A 185 -7.75 19.53 -3.92
C GLY A 185 -7.47 19.75 -5.40
N ARG A 186 -8.47 20.26 -6.12
CA ARG A 186 -8.38 20.68 -7.53
C ARG A 186 -7.12 21.51 -7.84
N ALA A 187 -6.51 22.17 -6.85
CA ALA A 187 -5.21 22.81 -6.91
C ALA A 187 -4.02 21.87 -7.12
N GLY A 188 -4.06 20.63 -6.63
CA GLY A 188 -3.01 19.62 -6.89
C GLY A 188 -3.03 19.15 -8.35
N LYS A 189 -4.19 19.03 -8.97
CA LYS A 189 -4.32 18.82 -10.43
C LYS A 189 -3.81 20.05 -11.21
N LYS A 190 -4.09 21.28 -10.74
CA LYS A 190 -3.54 22.49 -11.34
C LYS A 190 -2.03 22.59 -11.17
N ARG A 191 -1.45 22.16 -10.05
CA ARG A 191 0.01 22.20 -9.82
C ARG A 191 0.79 21.20 -10.65
N ILE A 192 0.22 20.04 -10.97
CA ILE A 192 0.86 19.05 -11.86
C ILE A 192 0.69 19.43 -13.33
N MET A 193 -0.44 20.06 -13.69
CA MET A 193 -0.76 20.42 -15.07
C MET A 193 -0.41 21.89 -15.42
N ALA A 194 -0.49 22.82 -14.49
CA ALA A 194 -0.25 24.25 -14.78
C ALA A 194 1.21 24.57 -15.17
N PRO A 195 2.27 23.98 -14.57
CA PRO A 195 3.64 24.19 -15.06
C PRO A 195 3.88 23.56 -16.43
N LEU A 196 3.24 22.42 -16.71
CA LEU A 196 3.39 21.73 -18.00
C LEU A 196 2.63 22.42 -19.15
N ILE A 197 1.54 23.11 -18.85
CA ILE A 197 0.71 23.79 -19.86
C ILE A 197 1.02 25.30 -19.95
N GLY A 198 1.38 25.94 -18.85
CA GLY A 198 1.61 27.39 -18.78
C GLY A 198 3.01 27.86 -19.22
N GLU A 199 4.01 26.98 -19.18
CA GLU A 199 5.41 27.34 -19.49
C GLU A 199 5.90 26.77 -20.82
N LEU A 200 5.14 25.87 -21.46
CA LEU A 200 5.48 25.38 -22.80
C LEU A 200 5.07 26.41 -23.85
N SER A 201 6.07 27.03 -24.49
CA SER A 201 5.81 27.83 -25.68
C SER A 201 5.17 26.96 -26.78
N ALA A 202 4.40 27.56 -27.67
CA ALA A 202 3.71 26.84 -28.77
C ALA A 202 4.63 25.85 -29.55
N LYS A 203 5.94 26.09 -29.60
CA LYS A 203 6.93 25.18 -30.21
C LYS A 203 7.27 23.95 -29.36
N GLN A 204 6.98 23.96 -28.06
CA GLN A 204 7.28 22.83 -27.16
C GLN A 204 6.06 21.89 -26.98
N THR A 205 4.86 22.37 -27.31
CA THR A 205 3.62 21.58 -27.24
C THR A 205 3.62 20.41 -28.24
N GLU A 206 4.36 20.54 -29.35
CA GLU A 206 4.50 19.46 -30.35
C GLU A 206 5.32 18.26 -29.85
N ARG A 207 6.05 18.36 -28.73
CA ARG A 207 6.95 17.28 -28.23
C ARG A 207 6.45 16.53 -27.00
N PHE A 208 5.38 16.96 -26.35
CA PHE A 208 4.87 16.35 -25.13
C PHE A 208 3.37 16.09 -25.15
N CYS A 209 2.96 14.98 -25.78
CA CYS A 209 1.64 14.40 -25.55
C CYS A 209 1.68 13.51 -24.30
N ILE A 210 1.21 14.01 -23.14
CA ILE A 210 0.96 13.19 -21.95
C ILE A 210 -0.40 12.51 -22.13
N TYR A 211 -0.41 11.19 -22.24
CA TYR A 211 -1.59 10.37 -22.43
C TYR A 211 -2.54 10.47 -21.23
N THR A 212 -3.71 11.05 -21.42
CA THR A 212 -4.78 11.05 -20.42
C THR A 212 -6.11 10.49 -20.90
N SER A 213 -6.22 10.10 -22.18
CA SER A 213 -7.43 9.46 -22.72
C SER A 213 -7.19 8.77 -24.07
N LEU A 214 -8.15 7.98 -24.52
CA LEU A 214 -8.14 7.30 -25.83
C LEU A 214 -7.91 8.26 -27.01
N SER A 215 -8.41 9.48 -26.92
CA SER A 215 -8.21 10.54 -27.92
C SER A 215 -6.73 10.94 -28.11
N SER A 216 -5.92 10.87 -27.06
CA SER A 216 -4.47 11.12 -27.15
C SER A 216 -3.74 10.03 -27.91
N PHE A 217 -4.21 8.78 -27.84
CA PHE A 217 -3.63 7.66 -28.58
C PHE A 217 -3.86 7.78 -30.09
N ILE A 218 -5.06 8.23 -30.50
CA ILE A 218 -5.42 8.45 -31.91
C ILE A 218 -4.60 9.61 -32.50
N LEU A 219 -4.45 10.70 -31.74
CA LEU A 219 -3.68 11.87 -32.17
C LEU A 219 -2.18 11.52 -32.38
N HIS A 220 -1.60 10.70 -31.50
CA HIS A 220 -0.21 10.25 -31.61
C HIS A 220 0.02 9.42 -32.87
N ASN A 221 -0.86 8.49 -33.17
CA ASN A 221 -0.73 7.64 -34.35
C ASN A 221 -0.92 8.44 -35.66
N CYS A 222 -1.84 9.41 -35.69
CA CYS A 222 -2.00 10.28 -36.85
C CYS A 222 -0.75 11.13 -37.13
N LEU A 223 -0.09 11.66 -36.10
CA LEU A 223 1.13 12.45 -36.23
C LEU A 223 2.36 11.59 -36.63
N GLN A 224 2.45 10.36 -36.14
CA GLN A 224 3.58 9.47 -36.39
C GLN A 224 3.54 8.86 -37.81
N PHE A 225 2.34 8.69 -38.39
CA PHE A 225 2.14 8.09 -39.71
C PHE A 225 1.71 9.06 -40.79
N GLY A 226 1.71 10.37 -40.51
CA GLY A 226 1.39 11.42 -41.52
C GLY A 226 -0.06 11.43 -42.01
N PHE A 227 -1.02 10.85 -41.25
CA PHE A 227 -2.44 10.89 -41.58
C PHE A 227 -3.06 12.21 -41.19
N ASN A 228 -3.91 12.74 -42.10
CA ASN A 228 -4.66 13.98 -41.86
C ASN A 228 -5.84 13.70 -40.90
N LEU A 229 -5.80 14.26 -39.72
CA LEU A 229 -6.82 14.08 -38.65
C LEU A 229 -8.23 14.47 -39.16
N MET A 230 -8.34 15.41 -40.09
CA MET A 230 -9.62 15.84 -40.62
C MET A 230 -10.26 14.81 -41.58
N GLU A 231 -9.47 13.99 -42.27
CA GLU A 231 -10.01 12.91 -43.10
C GLU A 231 -10.51 11.71 -42.24
N PHE A 232 -9.91 11.45 -41.09
CA PHE A 232 -10.34 10.41 -40.20
C PHE A 232 -11.70 10.72 -39.51
N LEU A 233 -11.92 11.98 -39.14
CA LEU A 233 -13.16 12.43 -38.48
C LEU A 233 -14.36 12.54 -39.41
N HIS A 234 -14.16 12.55 -40.74
CA HIS A 234 -15.25 12.59 -41.74
C HIS A 234 -15.77 11.20 -42.13
N ASN A 235 -15.04 10.13 -41.78
CA ASN A 235 -15.37 8.74 -42.16
C ASN A 235 -15.77 7.85 -40.96
N THR A 236 -15.92 8.44 -39.77
CA THR A 236 -16.49 7.80 -38.58
C THR A 236 -17.74 8.51 -38.11
#